data_0d9c99534a022148f9d0f6518896fd3a
#
_entry.id   0d9c99534a022148f9d0f6518896fd3a
#
_cell.length_a   1.000
_cell.length_b   1.000
_cell.length_c   1.000
_cell.angle_alpha   90.00
_cell.angle_beta   90.00
_cell.angle_gamma   90.00
#
_symmetry.space_group_name_H-M   'P 1'
#
loop_
_entity.id
_entity.type
_entity.pdbx_description
1 polymer ?
#
loop_
_entity_poly.entity_id
_entity_poly.type
_entity_poly.pdbx_seq_one_letter_code
_entity_poly.pdbx_strand_id
1 'polypeptide(L)'
;MRKELYKALCDRLKSIGEIKHFDLWNRNVEFIEQEALWERPAVFIEICPITWEPKVGANAMRGSGLVKLHIVTDWKGSAADGSLCQEEALSVFDYSRKIQECIDGLTGEEFHSLHLAETHTNHDHEEIVESIEVYKLRCVRTM
;
A
#
# COMPACT_ATOMS: atom_id res chain seq x y z
N MET A 1 -2.30 2.34 -17.42
CA MET A 1 -2.66 2.93 -16.11
C MET A 1 -2.00 2.19 -14.94
N ARG A 2 -2.18 0.88 -14.82
CA ARG A 2 -1.66 0.13 -13.65
C ARG A 2 -0.15 0.18 -13.52
N LYS A 3 0.59 0.07 -14.62
CA LYS A 3 2.05 0.20 -14.62
C LYS A 3 2.51 1.60 -14.19
N GLU A 4 1.86 2.62 -14.71
CA GLU A 4 2.12 4.02 -14.33
C GLU A 4 1.87 4.23 -12.83
N LEU A 5 0.72 3.76 -12.34
CA LEU A 5 0.35 3.86 -10.94
C LEU A 5 1.38 3.18 -10.03
N TYR A 6 1.76 1.94 -10.35
CA TYR A 6 2.75 1.21 -9.58
C TYR A 6 4.08 1.97 -9.48
N LYS A 7 4.57 2.43 -10.63
CA LYS A 7 5.84 3.18 -10.66
C LYS A 7 5.77 4.50 -9.90
N ALA A 8 4.67 5.22 -10.06
CA ALA A 8 4.47 6.48 -9.35
C ALA A 8 4.42 6.28 -7.84
N LEU A 9 3.75 5.22 -7.38
CA LEU A 9 3.72 4.88 -5.96
C LEU A 9 5.12 4.55 -5.43
N CYS A 10 5.86 3.70 -6.14
CA CYS A 10 7.23 3.36 -5.72
C CYS A 10 8.13 4.60 -5.67
N ASP A 11 8.04 5.47 -6.66
CA ASP A 11 8.86 6.68 -6.69
C ASP A 11 8.56 7.61 -5.51
N ARG A 12 7.29 7.77 -5.16
CA ARG A 12 6.90 8.58 -4.00
C ARG A 12 7.33 7.93 -2.68
N LEU A 13 7.13 6.62 -2.55
CA LEU A 13 7.43 5.91 -1.31
C LEU A 13 8.93 5.79 -1.05
N LYS A 14 9.78 5.87 -2.05
CA LYS A 14 11.24 5.89 -1.89
C LYS A 14 11.73 7.05 -1.03
N SER A 15 10.97 8.13 -0.92
CA SER A 15 11.31 9.25 -0.03
C SER A 15 11.26 8.84 1.45
N ILE A 16 10.59 7.74 1.78
CA ILE A 16 10.59 7.17 3.12
C ILE A 16 11.76 6.18 3.18
N GLY A 17 12.94 6.66 3.57
CA GLY A 17 14.19 5.89 3.48
C GLY A 17 14.23 4.63 4.34
N GLU A 18 13.39 4.54 5.36
CA GLU A 18 13.32 3.36 6.25
C GLU A 18 12.65 2.17 5.59
N ILE A 19 11.83 2.37 4.57
CA ILE A 19 11.16 1.27 3.85
C ILE A 19 12.18 0.65 2.89
N LYS A 20 12.41 -0.65 3.02
CA LYS A 20 13.50 -1.36 2.35
C LYS A 20 13.09 -2.18 1.15
N HIS A 21 11.81 -2.47 0.99
CA HIS A 21 11.33 -3.33 -0.09
C HIS A 21 9.97 -2.87 -0.60
N PHE A 22 9.84 -2.81 -1.92
CA PHE A 22 8.58 -2.47 -2.61
C PHE A 22 8.33 -3.51 -3.69
N ASP A 23 7.13 -4.07 -3.72
CA ASP A 23 6.78 -5.05 -4.74
C ASP A 23 5.27 -5.10 -4.95
N LEU A 24 4.85 -5.79 -5.98
CA LEU A 24 3.44 -6.11 -6.17
C LEU A 24 3.01 -7.15 -5.13
N TRP A 25 1.79 -7.00 -4.66
CA TRP A 25 1.20 -7.99 -3.75
C TRP A 25 0.96 -9.29 -4.49
N ASN A 26 1.49 -10.37 -3.94
CA ASN A 26 1.30 -11.73 -4.43
C ASN A 26 1.29 -12.69 -3.24
N ARG A 27 0.52 -12.30 -2.20
CA ARG A 27 0.43 -13.06 -0.95
C ARG A 27 1.81 -13.30 -0.32
N ASN A 28 2.69 -12.31 -0.45
CA ASN A 28 4.12 -12.39 -0.10
C ASN A 28 4.38 -12.74 1.37
N VAL A 29 3.40 -12.51 2.25
CA VAL A 29 3.54 -12.79 3.68
C VAL A 29 3.15 -14.22 4.08
N GLU A 30 2.50 -14.99 3.20
CA GLU A 30 1.95 -16.31 3.58
C GLU A 30 3.01 -17.35 3.90
N PHE A 31 4.17 -17.26 3.29
CA PHE A 31 5.26 -18.22 3.50
C PHE A 31 6.50 -17.54 4.09
N ILE A 32 6.30 -16.51 4.89
CA ILE A 32 7.37 -15.66 5.40
C ILE A 32 8.39 -16.43 6.25
N GLU A 33 7.96 -17.48 6.95
CA GLU A 33 8.85 -18.34 7.73
C GLU A 33 9.78 -19.18 6.87
N GLN A 34 9.34 -19.52 5.66
CA GLN A 34 10.05 -20.41 4.74
C GLN A 34 10.86 -19.66 3.69
N GLU A 35 10.41 -18.49 3.28
CA GLU A 35 10.96 -17.73 2.15
C GLU A 35 11.09 -16.23 2.45
N ALA A 36 11.60 -15.86 3.62
CA ALA A 36 11.79 -14.44 3.95
C ALA A 36 12.93 -13.82 3.15
N LEU A 37 12.76 -13.71 1.82
CA LEU A 37 13.77 -13.20 0.89
C LEU A 37 13.78 -11.67 0.77
N TRP A 38 12.91 -10.98 1.47
CA TRP A 38 12.80 -9.53 1.39
C TRP A 38 12.96 -8.89 2.76
N GLU A 39 13.56 -7.69 2.76
CA GLU A 39 13.81 -6.93 3.98
C GLU A 39 12.54 -6.20 4.44
N ARG A 40 12.43 -5.97 5.73
CA ARG A 40 11.35 -5.20 6.36
C ARG A 40 11.90 -3.92 6.99
N PRO A 41 11.18 -2.81 7.04
CA PRO A 41 9.80 -2.63 6.57
C PRO A 41 9.64 -2.78 5.06
N ALA A 42 8.53 -3.37 4.64
CA ALA A 42 8.20 -3.57 3.23
C ALA A 42 6.80 -3.06 2.92
N VAL A 43 6.58 -2.65 1.68
CA VAL A 43 5.27 -2.26 1.18
C VAL A 43 4.95 -3.04 -0.08
N PHE A 44 3.82 -3.73 -0.08
CA PHE A 44 3.32 -4.45 -1.24
C PHE A 44 2.08 -3.76 -1.78
N ILE A 45 2.04 -3.56 -3.08
CA ILE A 45 0.97 -2.83 -3.76
C ILE A 45 0.02 -3.81 -4.43
N GLU A 46 -1.23 -3.77 -4.02
CA GLU A 46 -2.29 -4.62 -4.59
C GLU A 46 -3.26 -3.74 -5.35
N ILE A 47 -3.36 -3.93 -6.66
CA ILE A 47 -4.33 -3.24 -7.49
C ILE A 47 -5.57 -4.13 -7.58
N CYS A 48 -6.64 -3.68 -6.93
CA CYS A 48 -7.90 -4.41 -6.88
C CYS A 48 -8.68 -4.29 -8.19
N PRO A 49 -9.77 -5.04 -8.37
CA PRO A 49 -10.57 -4.94 -9.58
C PRO A 49 -11.01 -3.50 -9.88
N ILE A 50 -10.97 -3.14 -11.15
CA ILE A 50 -11.36 -1.82 -11.64
C ILE A 50 -12.61 -1.99 -12.50
N THR A 51 -13.66 -1.25 -12.17
CA THR A 51 -14.90 -1.23 -12.92
C THR A 51 -14.83 -0.09 -13.95
N TRP A 52 -15.03 -0.42 -15.21
CA TRP A 52 -14.93 0.52 -16.32
C TRP A 52 -16.30 0.90 -16.86
N GLU A 53 -16.46 2.19 -17.20
CA GLU A 53 -17.64 2.74 -17.84
C GLU A 53 -17.25 3.60 -19.04
N PRO A 54 -18.01 3.54 -20.16
CA PRO A 54 -17.76 4.43 -21.29
C PRO A 54 -18.01 5.88 -20.92
N LYS A 55 -17.16 6.78 -21.40
CA LYS A 55 -17.36 8.21 -21.26
C LYS A 55 -18.25 8.70 -22.38
N VAL A 56 -19.34 9.37 -22.05
CA VAL A 56 -20.29 9.88 -23.05
C VAL A 56 -19.62 10.97 -23.90
N GLY A 57 -19.73 10.82 -25.23
CA GLY A 57 -19.23 11.80 -26.19
C GLY A 57 -17.71 11.82 -26.35
N ALA A 58 -16.99 10.88 -25.76
CA ALA A 58 -15.53 10.80 -25.87
C ALA A 58 -15.10 9.35 -26.15
N ASN A 59 -14.01 9.20 -26.89
CA ASN A 59 -13.42 7.89 -27.16
C ASN A 59 -12.52 7.49 -25.98
N ALA A 60 -13.13 7.32 -24.83
CA ALA A 60 -12.44 7.04 -23.58
C ALA A 60 -13.30 6.22 -22.63
N MET A 61 -12.67 5.58 -21.67
CA MET A 61 -13.35 4.88 -20.59
C MET A 61 -12.94 5.49 -19.24
N ARG A 62 -13.87 5.48 -18.31
CA ARG A 62 -13.66 5.92 -16.93
C ARG A 62 -13.68 4.69 -16.03
N GLY A 63 -12.71 4.60 -15.13
CA GLY A 63 -12.62 3.49 -14.21
C GLY A 63 -12.66 3.93 -12.75
N SER A 64 -13.10 3.04 -11.89
CA SER A 64 -13.05 3.20 -10.44
C SER A 64 -12.69 1.89 -9.78
N GLY A 65 -11.90 1.96 -8.73
CA GLY A 65 -11.45 0.78 -8.01
C GLY A 65 -10.73 1.15 -6.73
N LEU A 66 -9.97 0.21 -6.21
CA LEU A 66 -9.21 0.37 -4.98
C LEU A 66 -7.77 -0.06 -5.21
N VAL A 67 -6.86 0.56 -4.48
CA VAL A 67 -5.47 0.14 -4.36
C VAL A 67 -5.22 -0.11 -2.89
N LYS A 68 -4.67 -1.28 -2.56
CA LYS A 68 -4.30 -1.60 -1.19
C LYS A 68 -2.79 -1.57 -1.06
N LEU A 69 -2.31 -0.94 0.01
CA LEU A 69 -0.90 -0.99 0.38
C LEU A 69 -0.77 -1.84 1.62
N HIS A 70 -0.06 -2.95 1.49
CA HIS A 70 0.24 -3.86 2.59
C HIS A 70 1.58 -3.43 3.20
N ILE A 71 1.54 -2.85 4.38
CA ILE A 71 2.72 -2.38 5.10
C ILE A 71 3.11 -3.45 6.09
N VAL A 72 4.29 -4.00 5.94
CA VAL A 72 4.76 -5.14 6.73
C VAL A 72 5.99 -4.73 7.54
N THR A 73 5.90 -4.88 8.86
CA THR A 73 7.03 -4.72 9.77
C THR A 73 7.23 -5.98 10.59
N ASP A 74 8.40 -6.14 11.20
CA ASP A 74 8.65 -7.25 12.10
C ASP A 74 7.88 -7.07 13.41
N TRP A 75 7.48 -8.17 14.02
CA TRP A 75 7.02 -8.16 15.40
C TRP A 75 8.24 -7.95 16.30
N LYS A 76 8.30 -6.78 16.96
CA LYS A 76 9.45 -6.36 17.78
C LYS A 76 9.24 -6.55 19.28
N GLY A 77 8.24 -7.32 19.64
CA GLY A 77 7.87 -7.54 21.03
C GLY A 77 6.56 -6.87 21.41
N SER A 78 6.26 -6.86 22.70
CA SER A 78 4.97 -6.38 23.19
C SER A 78 4.81 -4.85 23.07
N ALA A 79 3.63 -4.42 22.62
CA ALA A 79 3.22 -3.01 22.64
C ALA A 79 2.50 -2.64 23.94
N ALA A 80 2.51 -3.52 24.96
CA ALA A 80 1.85 -3.27 26.23
C ALA A 80 2.29 -1.95 26.84
N ASP A 81 1.38 -1.27 27.53
CA ASP A 81 1.69 -0.02 28.20
C ASP A 81 2.86 -0.19 29.16
N GLY A 82 3.87 0.68 29.04
CA GLY A 82 5.10 0.59 29.81
C GLY A 82 6.14 -0.42 29.30
N SER A 83 5.86 -1.12 28.20
CA SER A 83 6.83 -2.02 27.57
C SER A 83 8.01 -1.24 26.99
N LEU A 84 9.23 -1.79 27.12
CA LEU A 84 10.43 -1.22 26.52
C LEU A 84 10.41 -1.27 24.97
N CYS A 85 9.59 -2.16 24.40
CA CYS A 85 9.48 -2.34 22.95
C CYS A 85 8.27 -1.62 22.36
N GLN A 86 7.52 -0.84 23.15
CA GLN A 86 6.26 -0.23 22.70
C GLN A 86 6.41 0.60 21.44
N GLU A 87 7.41 1.49 21.39
CA GLU A 87 7.61 2.36 20.22
C GLU A 87 7.93 1.56 18.94
N GLU A 88 8.77 0.55 19.04
CA GLU A 88 9.11 -0.30 17.90
C GLU A 88 7.91 -1.14 17.44
N ALA A 89 7.15 -1.66 18.39
CA ALA A 89 5.97 -2.47 18.10
C ALA A 89 4.88 -1.66 17.40
N LEU A 90 4.81 -0.35 17.65
CA LEU A 90 3.82 0.55 17.06
C LEU A 90 4.31 1.24 15.78
N SER A 91 5.54 0.97 15.34
CA SER A 91 6.16 1.66 14.20
C SER A 91 5.39 1.52 12.90
N VAL A 92 4.65 0.42 12.70
CA VAL A 92 3.82 0.21 11.51
C VAL A 92 2.79 1.33 11.33
N PHE A 93 2.26 1.87 12.42
CA PHE A 93 1.29 2.96 12.37
C PHE A 93 1.93 4.29 11.97
N ASP A 94 3.19 4.50 12.32
CA ASP A 94 3.96 5.66 11.86
C ASP A 94 4.20 5.59 10.36
N TYR A 95 4.53 4.41 9.83
CA TYR A 95 4.70 4.22 8.38
C TYR A 95 3.39 4.44 7.63
N SER A 96 2.28 3.96 8.16
CA SER A 96 0.96 4.18 7.58
C SER A 96 0.70 5.68 7.36
N ARG A 97 0.99 6.49 8.36
CA ARG A 97 0.83 7.94 8.29
C ARG A 97 1.80 8.59 7.30
N LYS A 98 3.08 8.23 7.35
CA LYS A 98 4.09 8.75 6.42
C LYS A 98 3.73 8.43 4.97
N ILE A 99 3.24 7.24 4.71
CA ILE A 99 2.79 6.81 3.39
C ILE A 99 1.63 7.68 2.93
N GLN A 100 0.62 7.90 3.76
CA GLN A 100 -0.50 8.75 3.42
C GLN A 100 -0.04 10.17 3.06
N GLU A 101 0.87 10.74 3.82
CA GLU A 101 1.42 12.07 3.55
C GLU A 101 2.14 12.13 2.20
N CYS A 102 2.76 11.03 1.77
CA CYS A 102 3.47 10.96 0.49
C CYS A 102 2.57 10.80 -0.72
N ILE A 103 1.47 10.05 -0.60
CA ILE A 103 0.69 9.63 -1.76
C ILE A 103 -0.73 10.18 -1.82
N ASP A 104 -1.21 10.81 -0.76
CA ASP A 104 -2.54 11.41 -0.77
C ASP A 104 -2.62 12.48 -1.87
N GLY A 105 -3.65 12.38 -2.72
CA GLY A 105 -3.81 13.26 -3.85
C GLY A 105 -2.95 12.97 -5.07
N LEU A 106 -2.16 11.89 -5.04
CA LEU A 106 -1.30 11.52 -6.17
C LEU A 106 -2.12 11.36 -7.45
N THR A 107 -1.67 12.02 -8.52
CA THR A 107 -2.33 12.03 -9.82
C THR A 107 -1.29 11.77 -10.90
N GLY A 108 -1.62 10.92 -11.87
CA GLY A 108 -0.83 10.65 -13.05
C GLY A 108 -1.58 11.01 -14.33
N GLU A 109 -1.11 10.52 -15.46
CA GLU A 109 -1.77 10.77 -16.75
C GLU A 109 -3.12 10.05 -16.86
N GLU A 110 -3.17 8.80 -16.37
CA GLU A 110 -4.34 7.96 -16.50
C GLU A 110 -5.04 7.64 -15.17
N PHE A 111 -4.57 8.19 -14.07
CA PHE A 111 -5.23 8.03 -12.76
C PHE A 111 -5.27 9.37 -12.02
N HIS A 112 -6.21 9.50 -11.08
CA HIS A 112 -6.46 10.76 -10.39
C HIS A 112 -6.64 10.58 -8.89
N SER A 113 -6.05 11.52 -8.14
CA SER A 113 -6.41 11.82 -6.75
C SER A 113 -6.62 10.61 -5.85
N LEU A 114 -5.58 9.80 -5.67
CA LEU A 114 -5.63 8.74 -4.66
C LEU A 114 -5.93 9.34 -3.29
N HIS A 115 -6.85 8.74 -2.55
CA HIS A 115 -7.10 9.14 -1.17
C HIS A 115 -7.49 7.94 -0.30
N LEU A 116 -7.07 7.99 0.94
CA LEU A 116 -7.30 6.92 1.90
C LEU A 116 -8.81 6.77 2.18
N ALA A 117 -9.28 5.54 2.11
CA ALA A 117 -10.70 5.20 2.34
C ALA A 117 -10.89 4.29 3.55
N GLU A 118 -10.01 3.32 3.75
CA GLU A 118 -10.11 2.36 4.85
C GLU A 118 -8.74 1.93 5.32
N THR A 119 -8.66 1.50 6.58
CA THR A 119 -7.46 0.93 7.19
C THR A 119 -7.82 -0.38 7.86
N HIS A 120 -7.07 -1.44 7.56
CA HIS A 120 -7.26 -2.77 8.13
C HIS A 120 -5.96 -3.27 8.74
N THR A 121 -6.08 -4.20 9.68
CA THR A 121 -4.93 -4.91 10.23
C THR A 121 -5.12 -6.41 10.01
N ASN A 122 -4.09 -7.08 9.49
CA ASN A 122 -4.11 -8.54 9.35
C ASN A 122 -3.39 -9.15 10.55
N HIS A 123 -4.06 -10.07 11.24
CA HIS A 123 -3.54 -10.73 12.44
C HIS A 123 -3.18 -12.20 12.21
N ASP A 124 -3.08 -12.64 10.95
CA ASP A 124 -2.89 -14.05 10.62
C ASP A 124 -1.45 -14.57 10.80
N HIS A 125 -0.48 -13.67 11.00
CA HIS A 125 0.94 -14.03 11.10
C HIS A 125 1.54 -13.51 12.40
N GLU A 126 2.29 -14.36 13.10
CA GLU A 126 2.86 -14.04 14.42
C GLU A 126 4.16 -13.25 14.35
N GLU A 127 4.97 -13.44 13.30
CA GLU A 127 6.30 -12.84 13.17
C GLU A 127 6.30 -11.42 12.63
N ILE A 128 5.17 -10.98 12.12
CA ILE A 128 5.04 -9.67 11.47
C ILE A 128 3.81 -8.93 11.94
N VAL A 129 3.83 -7.63 11.71
CA VAL A 129 2.65 -6.78 11.80
C VAL A 129 2.32 -6.29 10.40
N GLU A 130 1.10 -6.50 9.97
CA GLU A 130 0.64 -6.09 8.64
C GLU A 130 -0.52 -5.10 8.76
N SER A 131 -0.31 -3.87 8.28
CA SER A 131 -1.36 -2.87 8.13
C SER A 131 -1.72 -2.75 6.66
N ILE A 132 -3.01 -2.73 6.36
CA ILE A 132 -3.51 -2.64 4.98
C ILE A 132 -4.24 -1.32 4.81
N GLU A 133 -3.67 -0.42 4.03
CA GLU A 133 -4.24 0.89 3.73
C GLU A 133 -4.95 0.84 2.38
N VAL A 134 -6.24 1.13 2.37
CA VAL A 134 -7.08 1.06 1.17
C VAL A 134 -7.31 2.46 0.63
N TYR A 135 -6.85 2.70 -0.61
CA TYR A 135 -6.99 3.99 -1.30
C TYR A 135 -8.01 3.87 -2.43
N LYS A 136 -8.86 4.87 -2.57
CA LYS A 136 -9.76 4.98 -3.72
C LYS A 136 -8.97 5.40 -4.95
N LEU A 137 -9.25 4.72 -6.06
CA LEU A 137 -8.62 4.94 -7.36
C LEU A 137 -9.68 5.34 -8.38
N ARG A 138 -9.42 6.44 -9.08
CA ARG A 138 -10.15 6.83 -10.28
C ARG A 138 -9.19 6.88 -11.43
N CYS A 139 -9.60 6.39 -12.59
CA CYS A 139 -8.71 6.33 -13.75
C CYS A 139 -9.46 6.54 -15.05
N VAL A 140 -8.69 6.80 -16.10
CA VAL A 140 -9.17 7.03 -17.44
C VAL A 140 -8.32 6.22 -18.40
N ARG A 141 -8.95 5.65 -19.42
CA ARG A 141 -8.22 5.02 -20.53
C ARG A 141 -8.74 5.65 -21.82
N THR A 142 -7.84 6.27 -22.58
CA THR A 142 -8.14 6.77 -23.91
C THR A 142 -8.06 5.62 -24.91
N MET A 143 -9.08 5.48 -25.71
CA MET A 143 -9.19 4.42 -26.69
C MET A 143 -8.45 4.78 -27.98
#